data_10255023cc4336a40353d8cbdd184326
#
_entry.id   10255023cc4336a40353d8cbdd184326
#
_cell.length_a   1.000
_cell.length_b   1.000
_cell.length_c   1.000
_cell.angle_alpha   90.00
_cell.angle_beta   90.00
_cell.angle_gamma   90.00
#
_symmetry.space_group_name_H-M   'P 1'
#
loop_
_entity.id
_entity.type
_entity.pdbx_description
1 polymer ?
#
loop_
_entity_poly.entity_id
_entity_poly.type
_entity_poly.pdbx_seq_one_letter_code
_entity_poly.pdbx_strand_id
1 'polypeptide(L)'
;LCLLFVPVFKTVTHLPPFMGILMGVGILWFYTEMLYARKPIDEDLKLRLSKVVHRIDGATLLFFLGILLAVDALRCSGVLSDFAFWLDDTVGNVYAVNLIIGALSSIVDNVPLVAGAIGMYPVATDAMVAAATDPAYLANFMQDGVFWQFLAYCAGVGGSMLIIGSAAGVVVMGLERINFIWYLKNISLLALAGSVSYTNLTLPT
;
A
#
# COMPACT_ATOMS: atom_id res chain seq x y z
N LEU A 1 4.20 -0.67 -19.96
CA LEU A 1 2.83 -0.67 -20.53
C LEU A 1 1.94 -1.68 -19.79
N CYS A 2 2.35 -2.95 -19.64
CA CYS A 2 1.56 -3.97 -18.93
C CYS A 2 1.18 -3.56 -17.49
N LEU A 3 2.08 -2.93 -16.74
CA LEU A 3 1.77 -2.44 -15.38
C LEU A 3 0.74 -1.30 -15.38
N LEU A 4 0.79 -0.41 -16.36
CA LEU A 4 -0.19 0.68 -16.51
C LEU A 4 -1.58 0.15 -16.91
N PHE A 5 -1.64 -1.03 -17.51
CA PHE A 5 -2.90 -1.67 -17.89
C PHE A 5 -3.63 -2.30 -16.67
N VAL A 6 -2.94 -2.59 -15.58
CA VAL A 6 -3.53 -3.25 -14.41
C VAL A 6 -4.74 -2.51 -13.80
N PRO A 7 -4.69 -1.17 -13.59
CA PRO A 7 -5.86 -0.43 -13.11
C PRO A 7 -7.05 -0.51 -14.10
N VAL A 8 -6.77 -0.38 -15.40
CA VAL A 8 -7.80 -0.50 -16.46
C VAL A 8 -8.42 -1.89 -16.43
N PHE A 9 -7.59 -2.94 -16.33
CA PHE A 9 -8.05 -4.33 -16.22
C PHE A 9 -8.97 -4.52 -15.03
N LYS A 10 -8.58 -4.00 -13.84
CA LYS A 10 -9.42 -4.06 -12.63
C LYS A 10 -10.77 -3.38 -12.84
N THR A 11 -10.78 -2.20 -13.47
CA THR A 11 -12.00 -1.40 -13.67
C THR A 11 -12.97 -2.09 -14.64
N VAL A 12 -12.45 -2.73 -15.70
CA VAL A 12 -13.27 -3.40 -16.73
C VAL A 12 -13.74 -4.77 -16.28
N THR A 13 -12.88 -5.56 -15.62
CA THR A 13 -13.17 -6.97 -15.28
C THR A 13 -13.68 -7.15 -13.85
N HIS A 14 -13.52 -6.17 -12.99
CA HIS A 14 -13.75 -6.24 -11.53
C HIS A 14 -12.96 -7.36 -10.83
N LEU A 15 -11.96 -7.94 -11.50
CA LEU A 15 -11.09 -8.98 -10.95
C LEU A 15 -9.96 -8.35 -10.11
N PRO A 16 -9.38 -9.14 -9.18
CA PRO A 16 -8.25 -8.68 -8.38
C PRO A 16 -7.06 -8.22 -9.23
N PRO A 17 -6.34 -7.14 -8.85
CA PRO A 17 -5.24 -6.57 -9.64
C PRO A 17 -4.12 -7.57 -9.98
N PHE A 18 -3.85 -8.56 -9.13
CA PHE A 18 -2.82 -9.56 -9.37
C PHE A 18 -3.08 -10.39 -10.64
N MET A 19 -4.36 -10.60 -11.01
CA MET A 19 -4.71 -11.31 -12.26
C MET A 19 -4.30 -10.50 -13.49
N GLY A 20 -4.45 -9.16 -13.44
CA GLY A 20 -3.95 -8.27 -14.49
C GLY A 20 -2.42 -8.32 -14.61
N ILE A 21 -1.72 -8.40 -13.48
CA ILE A 21 -0.26 -8.56 -13.46
C ILE A 21 0.15 -9.90 -14.07
N LEU A 22 -0.49 -11.00 -13.67
CA LEU A 22 -0.21 -12.34 -14.23
C LEU A 22 -0.47 -12.40 -15.73
N MET A 23 -1.55 -11.80 -16.19
CA MET A 23 -1.83 -11.68 -17.64
C MET A 23 -0.73 -10.90 -18.34
N GLY A 24 -0.29 -9.76 -17.79
CA GLY A 24 0.82 -8.97 -18.31
C GLY A 24 2.13 -9.75 -18.39
N VAL A 25 2.45 -10.52 -17.35
CA VAL A 25 3.62 -11.42 -17.33
C VAL A 25 3.50 -12.50 -18.39
N GLY A 26 2.32 -13.11 -18.56
CA GLY A 26 2.07 -14.12 -19.59
C GLY A 26 2.28 -13.57 -21.02
N ILE A 27 1.76 -12.38 -21.30
CA ILE A 27 1.96 -11.69 -22.59
C ILE A 27 3.43 -11.40 -22.84
N LEU A 28 4.15 -10.87 -21.82
CA LEU A 28 5.58 -10.59 -21.93
C LEU A 28 6.38 -11.86 -22.16
N TRP A 29 6.05 -12.92 -21.45
CA TRP A 29 6.70 -14.21 -21.63
C TRP A 29 6.53 -14.75 -23.06
N PHE A 30 5.27 -14.80 -23.55
CA PHE A 30 5.00 -15.25 -24.92
C PHE A 30 5.74 -14.39 -25.94
N TYR A 31 5.73 -13.07 -25.77
CA TYR A 31 6.43 -12.15 -26.67
C TYR A 31 7.95 -12.35 -26.66
N THR A 32 8.54 -12.49 -25.48
CA THR A 32 9.99 -12.70 -25.35
C THR A 32 10.44 -14.04 -25.93
N GLU A 33 9.70 -15.12 -25.72
CA GLU A 33 9.99 -16.43 -26.32
C GLU A 33 9.90 -16.37 -27.85
N MET A 34 8.88 -15.71 -28.38
CA MET A 34 8.74 -15.52 -29.84
C MET A 34 9.90 -14.67 -30.41
N LEU A 35 10.32 -13.63 -29.68
CA LEU A 35 11.45 -12.81 -30.08
C LEU A 35 12.76 -13.59 -30.08
N TYR A 36 13.00 -14.40 -29.05
CA TYR A 36 14.21 -15.23 -28.92
C TYR A 36 14.25 -16.38 -29.93
N ALA A 37 13.10 -16.88 -30.35
CA ALA A 37 13.03 -17.87 -31.42
C ALA A 37 13.42 -17.30 -32.81
N ARG A 38 13.23 -16.00 -33.00
CA ARG A 38 13.51 -15.33 -34.30
C ARG A 38 14.90 -14.71 -34.40
N LYS A 39 15.57 -14.44 -33.27
CA LYS A 39 16.88 -13.77 -33.25
C LYS A 39 17.96 -14.72 -32.70
N PRO A 40 19.11 -14.84 -33.36
CA PRO A 40 20.26 -15.57 -32.82
C PRO A 40 20.92 -14.73 -31.71
N ILE A 41 20.38 -14.85 -30.51
CA ILE A 41 20.90 -14.20 -29.29
C ILE A 41 21.58 -15.31 -28.48
N ASP A 42 22.74 -15.02 -27.90
CA ASP A 42 23.43 -15.93 -27.00
C ASP A 42 22.54 -16.37 -25.84
N GLU A 43 22.54 -17.67 -25.53
CA GLU A 43 21.69 -18.26 -24.48
C GLU A 43 21.88 -17.59 -23.11
N ASP A 44 23.07 -17.08 -22.82
CA ASP A 44 23.39 -16.39 -21.56
C ASP A 44 22.73 -15.02 -21.45
N LEU A 45 22.46 -14.36 -22.57
CA LEU A 45 21.82 -13.06 -22.64
C LEU A 45 20.29 -13.17 -22.70
N LYS A 46 19.72 -14.38 -22.92
CA LYS A 46 18.26 -14.57 -22.94
C LYS A 46 17.71 -14.51 -21.53
N LEU A 47 16.88 -13.51 -21.29
CA LEU A 47 16.08 -13.36 -20.06
C LEU A 47 14.82 -14.23 -20.14
N ARG A 48 15.01 -15.55 -20.12
CA ARG A 48 13.88 -16.48 -20.07
C ARG A 48 13.18 -16.41 -18.72
N LEU A 49 11.86 -16.65 -18.70
CA LEU A 49 11.06 -16.63 -17.47
C LEU A 49 11.67 -17.56 -16.39
N SER A 50 12.16 -18.73 -16.76
CA SER A 50 12.82 -19.66 -15.84
C SER A 50 14.02 -19.03 -15.12
N LYS A 51 14.86 -18.25 -15.83
CA LYS A 51 15.98 -17.53 -15.21
C LYS A 51 15.51 -16.39 -14.30
N VAL A 52 14.41 -15.73 -14.66
CA VAL A 52 13.84 -14.62 -13.88
C VAL A 52 13.19 -15.13 -12.59
N VAL A 53 12.46 -16.25 -12.64
CA VAL A 53 11.83 -16.88 -11.47
C VAL A 53 12.86 -17.25 -10.41
N HIS A 54 14.05 -17.73 -10.81
CA HIS A 54 15.13 -18.03 -9.87
C HIS A 54 15.72 -16.80 -9.15
N ARG A 55 15.40 -15.58 -9.63
CA ARG A 55 15.82 -14.34 -8.98
C ARG A 55 14.79 -13.80 -7.97
N ILE A 56 13.65 -14.48 -7.82
CA ILE A 56 12.65 -14.10 -6.80
C ILE A 56 13.24 -14.39 -5.42
N ASP A 57 13.28 -13.35 -4.61
CA ASP A 57 13.76 -13.47 -3.24
C ASP A 57 12.69 -14.11 -2.35
N GLY A 58 12.88 -15.39 -2.06
CA GLY A 58 12.01 -16.15 -1.17
C GLY A 58 11.97 -15.61 0.26
N ALA A 59 13.05 -14.99 0.73
CA ALA A 59 13.10 -14.41 2.07
C ALA A 59 12.13 -13.22 2.18
N THR A 60 12.11 -12.35 1.17
CA THR A 60 11.15 -11.24 1.10
C THR A 60 9.70 -11.75 1.06
N LEU A 61 9.40 -12.82 0.31
CA LEU A 61 8.04 -13.41 0.28
C LEU A 61 7.63 -13.94 1.65
N LEU A 62 8.51 -14.67 2.34
CA LEU A 62 8.24 -15.19 3.68
C LEU A 62 8.13 -14.08 4.72
N PHE A 63 8.91 -13.02 4.59
CA PHE A 63 8.81 -11.83 5.44
C PHE A 63 7.43 -11.18 5.34
N PHE A 64 6.95 -10.88 4.12
CA PHE A 64 5.60 -10.32 3.94
C PHE A 64 4.51 -11.27 4.41
N LEU A 65 4.63 -12.56 4.12
CA LEU A 65 3.69 -13.57 4.61
C LEU A 65 3.63 -13.57 6.15
N GLY A 66 4.78 -13.57 6.82
CA GLY A 66 4.87 -13.53 8.29
C GLY A 66 4.21 -12.29 8.88
N ILE A 67 4.45 -11.11 8.30
CA ILE A 67 3.82 -9.86 8.74
C ILE A 67 2.30 -9.92 8.56
N LEU A 68 1.81 -10.35 7.41
CA LEU A 68 0.36 -10.42 7.15
C LEU A 68 -0.34 -11.42 8.10
N LEU A 69 0.30 -12.56 8.37
CA LEU A 69 -0.21 -13.53 9.36
C LEU A 69 -0.22 -12.94 10.78
N ALA A 70 0.81 -12.17 11.17
CA ALA A 70 0.83 -11.51 12.47
C ALA A 70 -0.28 -10.46 12.61
N VAL A 71 -0.53 -9.65 11.56
CA VAL A 71 -1.63 -8.69 11.53
C VAL A 71 -2.99 -9.40 11.62
N ASP A 72 -3.16 -10.50 10.90
CA ASP A 72 -4.40 -11.27 10.96
C ASP A 72 -4.61 -11.92 12.33
N ALA A 73 -3.57 -12.41 12.99
CA ALA A 73 -3.63 -12.89 14.36
C ALA A 73 -4.05 -11.78 15.35
N LEU A 74 -3.53 -10.57 15.23
CA LEU A 74 -3.96 -9.42 16.02
C LEU A 74 -5.42 -9.04 15.75
N ARG A 75 -5.86 -9.14 14.52
CA ARG A 75 -7.27 -8.94 14.14
C ARG A 75 -8.17 -9.98 14.80
N CYS A 76 -7.81 -11.27 14.67
CA CYS A 76 -8.60 -12.36 15.24
C CYS A 76 -8.65 -12.35 16.78
N SER A 77 -7.59 -11.83 17.42
CA SER A 77 -7.55 -11.67 18.89
C SER A 77 -8.35 -10.48 19.42
N GLY A 78 -8.88 -9.62 18.55
CA GLY A 78 -9.63 -8.42 18.93
C GLY A 78 -8.75 -7.20 19.28
N VAL A 79 -7.46 -7.36 19.40
CA VAL A 79 -6.52 -6.26 19.77
C VAL A 79 -6.63 -5.06 18.82
N LEU A 80 -6.79 -5.32 17.52
CA LEU A 80 -6.94 -4.23 16.54
C LEU A 80 -8.25 -3.46 16.74
N SER A 81 -9.34 -4.15 17.08
CA SER A 81 -10.63 -3.51 17.36
C SER A 81 -10.57 -2.67 18.64
N ASP A 82 -9.94 -3.19 19.70
CA ASP A 82 -9.75 -2.45 20.95
C ASP A 82 -8.91 -1.18 20.71
N PHE A 83 -7.88 -1.29 19.89
CA PHE A 83 -7.05 -0.14 19.51
C PHE A 83 -7.83 0.88 18.66
N ALA A 84 -8.71 0.43 17.77
CA ALA A 84 -9.59 1.30 17.00
C ALA A 84 -10.54 2.08 17.92
N PHE A 85 -11.19 1.40 18.87
CA PHE A 85 -12.06 2.05 19.85
C PHE A 85 -11.32 3.07 20.70
N TRP A 86 -10.09 2.76 21.13
CA TRP A 86 -9.28 3.70 21.87
C TRP A 86 -8.90 4.93 21.03
N LEU A 87 -8.58 4.76 19.75
CA LEU A 87 -8.29 5.86 18.83
C LEU A 87 -9.53 6.75 18.63
N ASP A 88 -10.69 6.13 18.42
CA ASP A 88 -11.95 6.86 18.20
C ASP A 88 -12.37 7.65 19.44
N ASP A 89 -12.24 7.06 20.63
CA ASP A 89 -12.56 7.71 21.90
C ASP A 89 -11.60 8.87 22.23
N THR A 90 -10.31 8.68 21.94
CA THR A 90 -9.26 9.66 22.28
C THR A 90 -9.15 10.78 21.26
N VAL A 91 -9.26 10.46 19.98
CA VAL A 91 -9.02 11.38 18.86
C VAL A 91 -10.33 11.86 18.23
N GLY A 92 -11.31 10.97 18.04
CA GLY A 92 -12.66 11.26 17.55
C GLY A 92 -12.73 11.96 16.18
N ASN A 93 -11.65 11.94 15.42
CA ASN A 93 -11.55 12.62 14.12
C ASN A 93 -10.84 11.74 13.08
N VAL A 94 -11.56 11.39 12.02
CA VAL A 94 -11.09 10.53 10.93
C VAL A 94 -9.79 11.02 10.30
N TYR A 95 -9.64 12.32 10.11
CA TYR A 95 -8.44 12.92 9.52
C TYR A 95 -7.25 12.79 10.44
N ALA A 96 -7.42 13.06 11.73
CA ALA A 96 -6.36 12.96 12.72
C ALA A 96 -5.92 11.49 12.89
N VAL A 97 -6.84 10.54 12.92
CA VAL A 97 -6.55 9.10 12.94
C VAL A 97 -5.70 8.70 11.73
N ASN A 98 -6.10 9.11 10.53
CA ASN A 98 -5.35 8.81 9.32
C ASN A 98 -3.96 9.47 9.29
N LEU A 99 -3.81 10.68 9.82
CA LEU A 99 -2.50 11.33 9.94
C LEU A 99 -1.59 10.58 10.92
N ILE A 100 -2.12 10.08 12.03
CA ILE A 100 -1.37 9.24 12.98
C ILE A 100 -0.91 7.94 12.28
N ILE A 101 -1.82 7.27 11.58
CA ILE A 101 -1.50 6.07 10.79
C ILE A 101 -0.44 6.40 9.72
N GLY A 102 -0.59 7.52 9.01
CA GLY A 102 0.38 7.99 8.03
C GLY A 102 1.76 8.29 8.61
N ALA A 103 1.82 8.89 9.80
CA ALA A 103 3.08 9.11 10.52
C ALA A 103 3.75 7.78 10.91
N LEU A 104 2.96 6.79 11.34
CA LEU A 104 3.46 5.43 11.61
C LEU A 104 3.98 4.75 10.34
N SER A 105 3.40 5.03 9.17
CA SER A 105 3.87 4.54 7.87
C SER A 105 5.28 5.01 7.52
N SER A 106 5.78 6.05 8.15
CA SER A 106 7.17 6.48 7.97
C SER A 106 8.19 5.49 8.54
N ILE A 107 7.77 4.67 9.50
CA ILE A 107 8.61 3.70 10.22
C ILE A 107 8.25 2.27 9.82
N VAL A 108 6.95 2.00 9.69
CA VAL A 108 6.40 0.68 9.35
C VAL A 108 6.08 0.66 7.86
N ASP A 109 6.42 -0.43 7.18
CA ASP A 109 6.09 -0.58 5.76
C ASP A 109 4.58 -0.43 5.50
N ASN A 110 4.22 0.18 4.38
CA ASN A 110 2.85 0.52 4.01
C ASN A 110 1.91 -0.69 4.01
N VAL A 111 2.41 -1.86 3.56
CA VAL A 111 1.57 -3.06 3.40
C VAL A 111 1.02 -3.55 4.73
N PRO A 112 1.83 -3.83 5.76
CA PRO A 112 1.32 -4.26 7.06
C PRO A 112 0.47 -3.18 7.75
N LEU A 113 0.81 -1.90 7.55
CA LEU A 113 0.07 -0.81 8.16
C LEU A 113 -1.36 -0.69 7.60
N VAL A 114 -1.50 -0.73 6.26
CA VAL A 114 -2.81 -0.68 5.61
C VAL A 114 -3.62 -1.94 5.94
N ALA A 115 -2.98 -3.12 5.97
CA ALA A 115 -3.64 -4.36 6.40
C ALA A 115 -4.15 -4.26 7.85
N GLY A 116 -3.36 -3.66 8.74
CA GLY A 116 -3.76 -3.37 10.13
C GLY A 116 -4.98 -2.43 10.18
N ALA A 117 -4.95 -1.32 9.46
CA ALA A 117 -6.04 -0.36 9.40
C ALA A 117 -7.35 -0.97 8.87
N ILE A 118 -7.27 -1.82 7.82
CA ILE A 118 -8.43 -2.58 7.32
C ILE A 118 -8.94 -3.59 8.37
N GLY A 119 -8.03 -4.14 9.18
CA GLY A 119 -8.38 -5.04 10.28
C GLY A 119 -9.02 -4.34 11.48
N MET A 120 -8.70 -3.05 11.69
CA MET A 120 -9.24 -2.21 12.76
C MET A 120 -10.66 -1.74 12.45
N TYR A 121 -10.90 -1.28 11.23
CA TYR A 121 -12.16 -0.66 10.83
C TYR A 121 -12.87 -1.51 9.76
N PRO A 122 -14.07 -2.05 10.05
CA PRO A 122 -14.87 -2.72 9.04
C PRO A 122 -15.46 -1.69 8.05
N VAL A 123 -15.64 -2.12 6.80
CA VAL A 123 -16.37 -1.29 5.82
C VAL A 123 -17.82 -1.17 6.27
N ALA A 124 -18.27 0.06 6.51
CA ALA A 124 -19.64 0.34 6.95
C ALA A 124 -20.63 0.11 5.81
N THR A 125 -21.80 -0.43 6.16
CA THR A 125 -22.92 -0.59 5.24
C THR A 125 -23.98 0.47 5.54
N ASP A 126 -24.89 0.75 4.59
CA ASP A 126 -26.00 1.69 4.77
C ASP A 126 -26.84 1.36 6.02
N ALA A 127 -27.07 0.09 6.30
CA ALA A 127 -27.80 -0.35 7.48
C ALA A 127 -27.05 -0.03 8.79
N MET A 128 -25.73 -0.17 8.81
CA MET A 128 -24.91 0.19 9.96
C MET A 128 -24.91 1.69 10.19
N VAL A 129 -24.79 2.48 9.12
CA VAL A 129 -24.82 3.95 9.20
C VAL A 129 -26.18 4.44 9.72
N ALA A 130 -27.29 3.87 9.23
CA ALA A 130 -28.64 4.23 9.67
C ALA A 130 -28.91 3.89 11.15
N ALA A 131 -28.25 2.87 11.69
CA ALA A 131 -28.39 2.42 13.07
C ALA A 131 -27.38 3.05 14.04
N ALA A 132 -26.43 3.82 13.54
CA ALA A 132 -25.34 4.38 14.34
C ALA A 132 -25.79 5.56 15.20
N THR A 133 -25.12 5.74 16.34
CA THR A 133 -25.28 6.91 17.20
C THR A 133 -24.80 8.19 16.52
N ASP A 134 -23.73 8.08 15.73
CA ASP A 134 -23.21 9.15 14.86
C ASP A 134 -23.13 8.63 13.40
N PRO A 135 -24.20 8.80 12.60
CA PRO A 135 -24.24 8.41 11.22
C PRO A 135 -23.21 9.13 10.35
N ALA A 136 -22.92 10.41 10.66
CA ALA A 136 -21.99 11.23 9.88
C ALA A 136 -20.55 10.74 10.04
N TYR A 137 -20.16 10.36 11.26
CA TYR A 137 -18.85 9.77 11.51
C TYR A 137 -18.71 8.40 10.82
N LEU A 138 -19.70 7.51 10.99
CA LEU A 138 -19.64 6.17 10.44
C LEU A 138 -19.71 6.14 8.90
N ALA A 139 -20.34 7.12 8.27
CA ALA A 139 -20.38 7.25 6.81
C ALA A 139 -18.98 7.39 6.18
N ASN A 140 -17.99 7.91 6.91
CA ASN A 140 -16.61 7.98 6.42
C ASN A 140 -15.97 6.61 6.18
N PHE A 141 -16.48 5.56 6.80
CA PHE A 141 -16.00 4.18 6.67
C PHE A 141 -16.77 3.35 5.65
N MET A 142 -17.72 3.92 4.93
CA MET A 142 -18.39 3.27 3.82
C MET A 142 -17.39 2.95 2.68
N GLN A 143 -17.81 2.10 1.74
CA GLN A 143 -17.05 1.86 0.52
C GLN A 143 -16.78 3.19 -0.18
N ASP A 144 -15.53 3.44 -0.58
CA ASP A 144 -15.06 4.72 -1.14
C ASP A 144 -15.20 5.93 -0.22
N GLY A 145 -15.43 5.72 1.07
CA GLY A 145 -15.50 6.77 2.09
C GLY A 145 -14.16 7.48 2.31
N VAL A 146 -14.24 8.68 2.91
CA VAL A 146 -13.08 9.56 3.11
C VAL A 146 -11.96 8.87 3.89
N PHE A 147 -12.29 8.01 4.87
CA PHE A 147 -11.30 7.26 5.64
C PHE A 147 -10.36 6.45 4.73
N TRP A 148 -10.91 5.68 3.79
CA TRP A 148 -10.15 4.79 2.92
C TRP A 148 -9.31 5.54 1.90
N GLN A 149 -9.87 6.61 1.33
CA GLN A 149 -9.16 7.45 0.37
C GLN A 149 -7.98 8.15 1.04
N PHE A 150 -8.22 8.71 2.24
CA PHE A 150 -7.19 9.41 2.98
C PHE A 150 -6.14 8.45 3.58
N LEU A 151 -6.56 7.26 4.02
CA LEU A 151 -5.65 6.19 4.43
C LEU A 151 -4.67 5.81 3.31
N ALA A 152 -5.19 5.57 2.10
CA ALA A 152 -4.35 5.22 0.95
C ALA A 152 -3.33 6.32 0.64
N TYR A 153 -3.74 7.57 0.72
CA TYR A 153 -2.86 8.72 0.54
C TYR A 153 -1.80 8.83 1.65
N CYS A 154 -2.24 8.80 2.91
CA CYS A 154 -1.35 8.93 4.07
C CYS A 154 -0.35 7.77 4.17
N ALA A 155 -0.78 6.54 3.90
CA ALA A 155 0.12 5.39 3.87
C ALA A 155 1.14 5.51 2.73
N GLY A 156 0.72 5.92 1.53
CA GLY A 156 1.61 6.08 0.38
C GLY A 156 2.65 7.18 0.59
N VAL A 157 2.24 8.36 1.06
CA VAL A 157 3.14 9.48 1.30
C VAL A 157 3.95 9.29 2.58
N GLY A 158 3.35 8.67 3.61
CA GLY A 158 3.98 8.41 4.91
C GLY A 158 5.29 7.64 4.77
N GLY A 159 5.31 6.58 3.96
CA GLY A 159 6.52 5.81 3.67
C GLY A 159 7.66 6.62 3.05
N SER A 160 7.35 7.75 2.42
CA SER A 160 8.35 8.66 1.85
C SER A 160 8.94 9.64 2.88
N MET A 161 8.33 9.81 4.06
CA MET A 161 8.83 10.77 5.05
C MET A 161 10.19 10.36 5.62
N LEU A 162 10.41 9.09 5.93
CA LEU A 162 11.68 8.60 6.46
C LEU A 162 12.43 7.67 5.51
N ILE A 163 11.97 7.46 4.29
CA ILE A 163 12.49 6.52 3.27
C ILE A 163 12.57 5.05 3.75
N ILE A 164 12.82 4.82 5.05
CA ILE A 164 12.87 3.47 5.66
C ILE A 164 11.48 2.85 5.80
N GLY A 165 10.42 3.63 5.80
CA GLY A 165 9.02 3.18 5.80
C GLY A 165 8.55 2.57 4.48
N SER A 166 9.43 2.45 3.49
CA SER A 166 9.13 1.86 2.18
C SER A 166 10.26 0.97 1.72
N ALA A 167 9.97 -0.32 1.49
CA ALA A 167 10.95 -1.27 0.95
C ALA A 167 11.57 -0.77 -0.36
N ALA A 168 10.77 -0.18 -1.25
CA ALA A 168 11.26 0.42 -2.50
C ALA A 168 12.20 1.61 -2.22
N GLY A 169 11.89 2.45 -1.24
CA GLY A 169 12.72 3.58 -0.83
C GLY A 169 14.09 3.13 -0.33
N VAL A 170 14.14 2.09 0.50
CA VAL A 170 15.41 1.52 1.00
C VAL A 170 16.26 0.97 -0.14
N VAL A 171 15.66 0.28 -1.11
CA VAL A 171 16.37 -0.24 -2.29
C VAL A 171 16.95 0.90 -3.12
N VAL A 172 16.17 1.94 -3.41
CA VAL A 172 16.64 3.12 -4.16
C VAL A 172 17.76 3.83 -3.41
N MET A 173 17.63 4.00 -2.10
CA MET A 173 18.67 4.60 -1.24
C MET A 173 20.00 3.82 -1.36
N GLY A 174 19.93 2.48 -1.37
CA GLY A 174 21.09 1.62 -1.53
C GLY A 174 21.73 1.71 -2.92
N LEU A 175 20.91 1.69 -3.97
CA LEU A 175 21.38 1.77 -5.37
C LEU A 175 22.01 3.13 -5.69
N GLU A 176 21.36 4.21 -5.29
CA GLU A 176 21.80 5.59 -5.56
C GLU A 176 22.78 6.12 -4.49
N ARG A 177 23.13 5.31 -3.49
CA ARG A 177 24.02 5.67 -2.38
C ARG A 177 23.60 6.96 -1.66
N ILE A 178 22.30 7.18 -1.52
CA ILE A 178 21.73 8.34 -0.84
C ILE A 178 21.96 8.19 0.67
N ASN A 179 22.50 9.24 1.31
CA ASN A 179 22.67 9.24 2.75
C ASN A 179 21.33 9.52 3.45
N PHE A 180 20.96 8.71 4.44
CA PHE A 180 19.72 8.84 5.20
C PHE A 180 19.54 10.24 5.82
N ILE A 181 20.62 10.80 6.42
CA ILE A 181 20.57 12.12 7.05
C ILE A 181 20.36 13.24 6.01
N TRP A 182 20.95 13.08 4.83
CA TRP A 182 20.71 14.00 3.72
C TRP A 182 19.25 13.97 3.27
N TYR A 183 18.68 12.77 3.12
CA TYR A 183 17.27 12.58 2.77
C TYR A 183 16.35 13.21 3.81
N LEU A 184 16.61 12.94 5.09
CA LEU A 184 15.84 13.48 6.21
C LEU A 184 15.80 15.03 6.21
N LYS A 185 16.92 15.67 5.89
CA LYS A 185 17.01 17.15 5.89
C LYS A 185 16.38 17.79 4.67
N ASN A 186 16.43 17.13 3.50
CA ASN A 186 16.07 17.78 2.23
C ASN A 186 14.72 17.35 1.70
N ILE A 187 14.29 16.11 1.96
CA ILE A 187 13.10 15.53 1.34
C ILE A 187 11.99 15.27 2.37
N SER A 188 12.32 14.83 3.58
CA SER A 188 11.32 14.45 4.59
C SER A 188 10.35 15.58 4.95
N LEU A 189 10.81 16.82 5.02
CA LEU A 189 9.94 17.97 5.28
C LEU A 189 8.97 18.25 4.12
N LEU A 190 9.41 18.06 2.88
CA LEU A 190 8.55 18.19 1.71
C LEU A 190 7.51 17.08 1.67
N ALA A 191 7.90 15.84 1.99
CA ALA A 191 6.98 14.71 2.09
C ALA A 191 5.96 14.92 3.22
N LEU A 192 6.38 15.43 4.38
CA LEU A 192 5.48 15.80 5.47
C LEU A 192 4.51 16.90 5.06
N ALA A 193 4.99 17.96 4.41
CA ALA A 193 4.12 19.03 3.90
C ALA A 193 3.10 18.49 2.88
N GLY A 194 3.52 17.55 2.01
CA GLY A 194 2.63 16.87 1.08
C GLY A 194 1.55 16.07 1.78
N SER A 195 1.88 15.30 2.83
CA SER A 195 0.90 14.51 3.58
C SER A 195 -0.14 15.37 4.28
N VAL A 196 0.26 16.51 4.83
CA VAL A 196 -0.64 17.45 5.52
C VAL A 196 -1.47 18.28 4.53
N SER A 197 -0.94 18.58 3.35
CA SER A 197 -1.65 19.41 2.34
C SER A 197 -2.97 18.78 1.88
N TYR A 198 -3.05 17.45 1.81
CA TYR A 198 -4.29 16.77 1.44
C TYR A 198 -5.40 17.00 2.47
N THR A 199 -5.06 17.12 3.75
CA THR A 199 -6.02 17.42 4.82
C THR A 199 -6.72 18.74 4.58
N ASN A 200 -6.01 19.76 4.11
CA ASN A 200 -6.58 21.07 3.82
C ASN A 200 -7.48 21.10 2.58
N LEU A 201 -7.26 20.16 1.63
CA LEU A 201 -8.08 20.06 0.41
C LEU A 201 -9.37 19.27 0.63
N THR A 202 -9.42 18.41 1.64
CA THR A 202 -10.54 17.50 1.90
C THR A 202 -11.39 17.91 3.11
N LEU A 203 -10.94 18.88 3.91
CA LEU A 203 -11.77 19.45 4.96
C LEU A 203 -12.93 20.24 4.31
N PRO A 204 -14.20 19.92 4.62
CA PRO A 204 -15.31 20.76 4.23
C PRO A 204 -15.12 22.15 4.90
N THR A 205 -15.07 23.18 4.07
CA THR A 205 -15.11 24.59 4.51
C THR A 205 -16.42 24.92 5.17
#